data_e5c59ee1bd56522afee433bcb2f9b8a7
#
_entry.id   e5c59ee1bd56522afee433bcb2f9b8a7
#
_cell.length_a   1.000
_cell.length_b   1.000
_cell.length_c   1.000
_cell.angle_alpha   90.00
_cell.angle_beta   90.00
_cell.angle_gamma   90.00
#
_symmetry.space_group_name_H-M   'P 1'
#
loop_
_entity.id
_entity.type
_entity.pdbx_description
1 polymer ?
#
loop_
_entity_poly.entity_id
_entity_poly.type
_entity_poly.pdbx_seq_one_letter_code
_entity_poly.pdbx_strand_id
1 'polypeptide(L)'
;MTAPNKIWTADFKGQFRTRDGQYCYPLTVVDGFSRYILGCQGLLSPSLKGTQTVFGRLFGEFGLPQIIRTDNGAPFATCAIRRLSRLSIWWIRLGIYPELIEPSHPEQNGRHERMHRTLKAETTRPPAATCRRQQRRFNRFLDEFNNKGEF
;
A
#
# COMPACT_ATOMS: atom_id res chain seq x y z
N MET A 1 11.30 -11.31 10.02
CA MET A 1 9.97 -11.83 9.70
C MET A 1 10.03 -13.33 9.55
N THR A 2 9.16 -14.02 10.25
CA THR A 2 9.26 -15.47 10.38
C THR A 2 8.14 -16.25 9.69
N ALA A 3 7.08 -15.54 9.24
CA ALA A 3 5.94 -16.21 8.63
C ALA A 3 5.11 -15.23 7.82
N PRO A 4 4.33 -15.73 6.83
CA PRO A 4 3.38 -14.90 6.10
C PRO A 4 2.33 -14.31 7.04
N ASN A 5 1.79 -13.20 6.66
CA ASN A 5 0.68 -12.50 7.32
C ASN A 5 0.99 -12.00 8.74
N LYS A 6 2.26 -11.90 9.12
CA LYS A 6 2.63 -11.29 10.39
C LYS A 6 2.85 -9.79 10.26
N ILE A 7 3.57 -9.39 9.23
CA ILE A 7 3.90 -7.99 8.99
C ILE A 7 3.47 -7.62 7.58
N TRP A 8 2.62 -6.62 7.48
CA TRP A 8 2.28 -6.01 6.20
C TRP A 8 3.04 -4.70 6.08
N THR A 9 3.50 -4.39 4.88
CA THR A 9 4.08 -3.10 4.55
C THR A 9 3.11 -2.36 3.65
N ALA A 10 2.76 -1.14 4.01
CA ALA A 10 1.81 -0.34 3.24
C ALA A 10 2.43 1.00 2.87
N ASP A 11 2.16 1.45 1.67
CA ASP A 11 2.71 2.69 1.17
C ASP A 11 1.83 3.27 0.07
N PHE A 12 1.82 4.61 -0.04
CA PHE A 12 1.28 5.28 -1.21
C PHE A 12 2.41 5.52 -2.20
N LYS A 13 2.26 4.97 -3.38
CA LYS A 13 3.15 5.32 -4.50
C LYS A 13 2.87 6.76 -4.89
N GLY A 14 3.90 7.47 -5.33
CA GLY A 14 3.73 8.85 -5.79
C GLY A 14 2.58 8.98 -6.78
N GLN A 15 1.77 10.03 -6.60
CA GLN A 15 0.61 10.25 -7.43
C GLN A 15 0.99 10.54 -8.89
N PHE A 16 0.09 10.19 -9.77
CA PHE A 16 0.21 10.51 -11.18
C PHE A 16 -1.19 10.82 -11.74
N ARG A 17 -1.24 11.30 -12.96
CA ARG A 17 -2.51 11.57 -13.62
C ARG A 17 -2.80 10.51 -14.67
N THR A 18 -4.03 10.02 -14.67
CA THR A 18 -4.55 9.30 -15.83
C THR A 18 -4.76 10.28 -16.98
N ARG A 19 -4.95 9.77 -18.19
CA ARG A 19 -5.00 10.65 -19.37
C ARG A 19 -6.18 11.61 -19.37
N ASP A 20 -7.22 11.32 -18.59
CA ASP A 20 -8.36 12.21 -18.42
C ASP A 20 -8.07 13.37 -17.43
N GLY A 21 -6.84 13.45 -16.89
CA GLY A 21 -6.43 14.50 -15.97
C GLY A 21 -6.72 14.22 -14.51
N GLN A 22 -7.33 13.10 -14.18
CA GLN A 22 -7.67 12.74 -12.81
C GLN A 22 -6.42 12.22 -12.09
N TYR A 23 -6.16 12.71 -10.87
CA TYR A 23 -5.08 12.18 -10.07
C TYR A 23 -5.39 10.78 -9.55
N CYS A 24 -4.37 9.95 -9.51
CA CYS A 24 -4.42 8.61 -8.97
C CYS A 24 -3.35 8.45 -7.90
N TYR A 25 -3.74 7.96 -6.73
CA TYR A 25 -2.85 7.73 -5.59
C TYR A 25 -2.84 6.24 -5.29
N PRO A 26 -1.86 5.48 -5.82
CA PRO A 26 -1.85 4.04 -5.61
C PRO A 26 -1.44 3.69 -4.18
N LEU A 27 -2.33 2.99 -3.48
CA LEU A 27 -2.04 2.41 -2.18
C LEU A 27 -1.67 0.94 -2.38
N THR A 28 -0.46 0.57 -1.98
CA THR A 28 0.01 -0.81 -2.07
C THR A 28 0.20 -1.38 -0.67
N VAL A 29 -0.20 -2.64 -0.51
CA VAL A 29 -0.02 -3.39 0.73
C VAL A 29 0.61 -4.73 0.37
N VAL A 30 1.74 -5.04 1.00
CA VAL A 30 2.55 -6.22 0.66
C VAL A 30 2.81 -7.01 1.92
N ASP A 31 2.75 -8.34 1.81
CA ASP A 31 3.18 -9.22 2.90
C ASP A 31 4.70 -9.16 3.02
N GLY A 32 5.18 -8.81 4.21
CA GLY A 32 6.60 -8.58 4.43
C GLY A 32 7.45 -9.84 4.36
N PHE A 33 6.86 -11.01 4.51
CA PHE A 33 7.59 -12.28 4.44
C PHE A 33 7.62 -12.85 3.02
N SER A 34 6.46 -13.01 2.41
CA SER A 34 6.33 -13.69 1.11
C SER A 34 6.50 -12.78 -0.09
N ARG A 35 6.44 -11.47 0.11
CA ARG A 35 6.39 -10.43 -0.93
C ARG A 35 5.09 -10.46 -1.74
N TYR A 36 4.12 -11.25 -1.32
CA TYR A 36 2.81 -11.28 -1.98
C TYR A 36 2.16 -9.90 -1.88
N ILE A 37 1.68 -9.38 -3.00
CA ILE A 37 0.98 -8.10 -3.01
C ILE A 37 -0.47 -8.37 -2.61
N LEU A 38 -0.83 -7.91 -1.41
CA LEU A 38 -2.18 -8.09 -0.89
C LEU A 38 -3.18 -7.16 -1.56
N GLY A 39 -2.74 -5.96 -1.92
CA GLY A 39 -3.60 -5.00 -2.58
C GLY A 39 -2.82 -3.91 -3.29
N CYS A 40 -3.41 -3.42 -4.37
CA CYS A 40 -2.93 -2.23 -5.09
C CYS A 40 -4.17 -1.49 -5.57
N GLN A 41 -4.55 -0.45 -4.84
CA GLN A 41 -5.76 0.30 -5.11
C GLN A 41 -5.42 1.74 -5.47
N GLY A 42 -5.85 2.17 -6.65
CA GLY A 42 -5.73 3.56 -7.07
C GLY A 42 -6.84 4.40 -6.45
N LEU A 43 -6.48 5.23 -5.49
CA LEU A 43 -7.43 6.13 -4.83
C LEU A 43 -7.40 7.50 -5.50
N LEU A 44 -8.52 8.22 -5.42
CA LEU A 44 -8.61 9.59 -5.96
C LEU A 44 -7.89 10.60 -5.06
N SER A 45 -7.67 10.24 -3.80
CA SER A 45 -6.91 11.02 -2.84
C SER A 45 -6.42 10.11 -1.73
N PRO A 46 -5.35 10.46 -0.99
CA PRO A 46 -4.87 9.66 0.13
C PRO A 46 -5.72 9.93 1.38
N SER A 47 -7.03 9.72 1.29
CA SER A 47 -7.96 10.00 2.36
C SER A 47 -8.01 8.88 3.40
N LEU A 48 -8.40 9.25 4.62
CA LEU A 48 -8.61 8.28 5.69
C LEU A 48 -9.68 7.26 5.30
N LYS A 49 -10.81 7.75 4.81
CA LYS A 49 -11.95 6.88 4.47
C LYS A 49 -11.60 5.87 3.38
N GLY A 50 -10.96 6.33 2.31
CA GLY A 50 -10.54 5.45 1.22
C GLY A 50 -9.55 4.41 1.69
N THR A 51 -8.60 4.81 2.51
CA THR A 51 -7.59 3.92 3.07
C THR A 51 -8.22 2.88 4.00
N GLN A 52 -9.14 3.30 4.87
CA GLN A 52 -9.85 2.37 5.76
C GLN A 52 -10.66 1.34 4.96
N THR A 53 -11.29 1.76 3.88
CA THR A 53 -12.06 0.85 3.04
C THR A 53 -11.16 -0.24 2.45
N VAL A 54 -9.97 0.14 1.97
CA VAL A 54 -9.02 -0.83 1.43
C VAL A 54 -8.57 -1.81 2.49
N PHE A 55 -8.14 -1.32 3.66
CA PHE A 55 -7.69 -2.20 4.74
C PHE A 55 -8.80 -3.08 5.28
N GLY A 56 -10.02 -2.56 5.39
CA GLY A 56 -11.17 -3.35 5.82
C GLY A 56 -11.40 -4.54 4.90
N ARG A 57 -11.32 -4.32 3.61
CA ARG A 57 -11.44 -5.39 2.62
C ARG A 57 -10.32 -6.41 2.75
N LEU A 58 -9.08 -5.94 2.91
CA LEU A 58 -7.92 -6.83 3.05
C LEU A 58 -7.99 -7.64 4.34
N PHE A 59 -8.45 -7.05 5.43
CA PHE A 59 -8.63 -7.78 6.69
C PHE A 59 -9.67 -8.89 6.55
N GLY A 60 -10.74 -8.61 5.83
CA GLY A 60 -11.76 -9.63 5.56
C GLY A 60 -11.27 -10.76 4.69
N GLU A 61 -10.37 -10.46 3.76
CA GLU A 61 -9.85 -11.45 2.80
C GLU A 61 -8.67 -12.26 3.36
N PHE A 62 -7.75 -11.60 4.06
CA PHE A 62 -6.50 -12.21 4.50
C PHE A 62 -6.35 -12.35 6.00
N GLY A 63 -7.27 -11.81 6.79
CA GLY A 63 -7.15 -11.77 8.23
C GLY A 63 -6.35 -10.57 8.72
N LEU A 64 -6.15 -10.49 10.03
CA LEU A 64 -5.45 -9.37 10.66
C LEU A 64 -3.96 -9.71 10.82
N PRO A 65 -3.05 -8.84 10.35
CA PRO A 65 -1.64 -9.02 10.63
C PRO A 65 -1.33 -8.62 12.07
N GLN A 66 -0.13 -8.91 12.53
CA GLN A 66 0.33 -8.45 13.84
C GLN A 66 0.86 -7.02 13.78
N ILE A 67 1.50 -6.67 12.67
CA ILE A 67 2.15 -5.38 12.48
C ILE A 67 1.81 -4.85 11.09
N ILE A 68 1.52 -3.56 11.00
CA ILE A 68 1.48 -2.85 9.72
C ILE A 68 2.57 -1.77 9.75
N ARG A 69 3.51 -1.90 8.84
CA ARG A 69 4.65 -0.99 8.71
C ARG A 69 4.36 0.06 7.66
N THR A 70 4.49 1.33 8.01
CA THR A 70 4.19 2.44 7.11
C THR A 70 5.24 3.54 7.26
N ASP A 71 5.22 4.52 6.35
CA ASP A 71 6.01 5.74 6.50
C ASP A 71 5.24 6.78 7.34
N ASN A 72 5.81 7.97 7.46
CA ASN A 72 5.21 9.07 8.22
C ASN A 72 4.17 9.87 7.43
N GLY A 73 3.89 9.48 6.20
CA GLY A 73 2.95 10.21 5.35
C GLY A 73 1.51 10.03 5.78
N ALA A 74 0.69 11.06 5.57
CA ALA A 74 -0.75 10.95 5.77
C ALA A 74 -1.32 9.90 4.80
N PRO A 75 -2.30 9.12 5.18
CA PRO A 75 -3.05 9.13 6.45
C PRO A 75 -2.46 8.19 7.51
N PHE A 76 -1.26 7.63 7.29
CA PHE A 76 -0.69 6.63 8.19
C PHE A 76 -0.28 7.22 9.53
N ALA A 77 0.25 8.46 9.52
CA ALA A 77 0.62 9.16 10.73
C ALA A 77 0.30 10.63 10.57
N THR A 78 0.12 11.33 11.68
CA THR A 78 -0.05 12.78 11.69
C THR A 78 1.26 13.42 12.13
N CYS A 79 1.39 14.73 11.87
CA CYS A 79 2.50 15.52 12.40
C CYS A 79 2.31 15.83 13.88
N ALA A 80 1.30 15.30 14.53
CA ALA A 80 1.01 15.51 15.94
C ALA A 80 2.11 14.90 16.82
N ILE A 81 2.18 15.41 18.03
CA ILE A 81 3.20 15.02 19.02
C ILE A 81 3.28 13.49 19.21
N ARG A 82 2.15 12.81 19.16
CA ARG A 82 2.07 11.37 19.40
C ARG A 82 2.24 10.53 18.16
N ARG A 83 2.30 11.15 17.00
CA ARG A 83 2.42 10.44 15.70
C ARG A 83 1.34 9.38 15.52
N LEU A 84 0.17 9.60 16.09
CA LEU A 84 -0.96 8.70 15.98
C LEU A 84 -1.99 9.31 15.06
N SER A 85 -2.47 8.53 14.12
CA SER A 85 -3.58 8.89 13.25
C SER A 85 -4.82 8.11 13.66
N ARG A 86 -5.97 8.50 13.12
CA ARG A 86 -7.20 7.72 13.31
C ARG A 86 -7.04 6.31 12.76
N LEU A 87 -6.27 6.18 11.70
CA LEU A 87 -5.99 4.88 11.10
C LEU A 87 -5.19 4.01 12.06
N SER A 88 -4.13 4.56 12.67
CA SER A 88 -3.32 3.84 13.65
C SER A 88 -4.14 3.45 14.88
N ILE A 89 -5.02 4.32 15.35
CA ILE A 89 -5.90 4.03 16.48
C ILE A 89 -6.83 2.86 16.15
N TRP A 90 -7.40 2.85 14.95
CA TRP A 90 -8.25 1.77 14.49
C TRP A 90 -7.48 0.44 14.48
N TRP A 91 -6.26 0.44 13.94
CA TRP A 91 -5.42 -0.75 13.93
C TRP A 91 -5.14 -1.26 15.34
N ILE A 92 -4.77 -0.35 16.26
CA ILE A 92 -4.48 -0.71 17.65
C ILE A 92 -5.70 -1.38 18.29
N ARG A 93 -6.89 -0.86 18.05
CA ARG A 93 -8.12 -1.45 18.55
C ARG A 93 -8.36 -2.86 18.02
N LEU A 94 -7.85 -3.16 16.84
CA LEU A 94 -7.93 -4.48 16.24
C LEU A 94 -6.79 -5.41 16.68
N GLY A 95 -5.89 -4.93 17.54
CA GLY A 95 -4.75 -5.72 18.00
C GLY A 95 -3.54 -5.66 17.08
N ILE A 96 -3.51 -4.70 16.16
CA ILE A 96 -2.41 -4.54 15.20
C ILE A 96 -1.48 -3.44 15.67
N TYR A 97 -0.18 -3.70 15.67
CA TYR A 97 0.83 -2.71 16.04
C TYR A 97 1.20 -1.86 14.82
N PRO A 98 0.98 -0.54 14.85
CA PRO A 98 1.42 0.33 13.76
C PRO A 98 2.90 0.67 13.95
N GLU A 99 3.75 0.26 13.00
CA GLU A 99 5.18 0.53 13.03
C GLU A 99 5.53 1.56 11.98
N LEU A 100 6.16 2.66 12.39
CA LEU A 100 6.59 3.69 11.45
C LEU A 100 8.02 3.40 10.99
N ILE A 101 8.23 3.46 9.67
CA ILE A 101 9.56 3.34 9.08
C ILE A 101 10.30 4.64 9.31
N GLU A 102 11.49 4.55 9.90
CA GLU A 102 12.31 5.72 10.15
C GLU A 102 12.95 6.20 8.86
N PRO A 103 12.94 7.52 8.59
CA PRO A 103 13.55 8.07 7.38
C PRO A 103 15.03 7.72 7.21
N SER A 104 15.74 7.49 8.32
CA SER A 104 17.15 7.16 8.30
C SER A 104 17.43 5.68 7.97
N HIS A 105 16.40 4.88 7.79
CA HIS A 105 16.52 3.45 7.54
C HIS A 105 15.74 3.04 6.30
N PRO A 106 16.13 3.54 5.10
CA PRO A 106 15.42 3.21 3.87
C PRO A 106 15.45 1.73 3.53
N GLU A 107 16.43 0.99 4.00
CA GLU A 107 16.52 -0.45 3.79
C GLU A 107 15.35 -1.22 4.37
N GLN A 108 14.63 -0.64 5.33
CA GLN A 108 13.45 -1.27 5.92
C GLN A 108 12.32 -1.46 4.92
N ASN A 109 12.35 -0.73 3.81
CA ASN A 109 11.30 -0.77 2.80
C ASN A 109 11.84 -1.00 1.39
N GLY A 110 13.07 -1.50 1.27
CA GLY A 110 13.73 -1.65 -0.03
C GLY A 110 12.98 -2.56 -1.00
N ARG A 111 12.39 -3.65 -0.49
CA ARG A 111 11.62 -4.58 -1.32
C ARG A 111 10.36 -3.94 -1.85
N HIS A 112 9.68 -3.15 -1.02
CA HIS A 112 8.47 -2.44 -1.41
C HIS A 112 8.79 -1.41 -2.49
N GLU A 113 9.88 -0.66 -2.34
CA GLU A 113 10.30 0.31 -3.35
C GLU A 113 10.65 -0.34 -4.68
N ARG A 114 11.28 -1.50 -4.64
CA ARG A 114 11.62 -2.24 -5.85
C ARG A 114 10.37 -2.70 -6.60
N MET A 115 9.40 -3.19 -5.85
CA MET A 115 8.09 -3.55 -6.42
C MET A 115 7.42 -2.32 -7.03
N HIS A 116 7.49 -1.17 -6.36
CA HIS A 116 6.92 0.07 -6.88
C HIS A 116 7.55 0.49 -8.21
N ARG A 117 8.85 0.34 -8.38
CA ARG A 117 9.50 0.65 -9.66
C ARG A 117 8.96 -0.23 -10.79
N THR A 118 8.80 -1.51 -10.52
CA THR A 118 8.24 -2.45 -11.49
C THR A 118 6.79 -2.11 -11.80
N LEU A 119 6.00 -1.84 -10.76
CA LEU A 119 4.60 -1.43 -10.91
C LEU A 119 4.48 -0.20 -11.81
N LYS A 120 5.29 0.83 -11.54
CA LYS A 120 5.27 2.06 -12.30
C LYS A 120 5.64 1.83 -13.77
N ALA A 121 6.70 1.07 -14.01
CA ALA A 121 7.14 0.77 -15.37
C ALA A 121 6.10 -0.01 -16.16
N GLU A 122 5.43 -0.97 -15.53
CA GLU A 122 4.50 -1.87 -16.20
C GLU A 122 3.09 -1.28 -16.37
N THR A 123 2.66 -0.36 -15.49
CA THR A 123 1.25 0.05 -15.47
C THR A 123 1.02 1.52 -15.75
N THR A 124 2.03 2.41 -15.63
CA THR A 124 1.83 3.85 -15.75
C THR A 124 2.60 4.51 -16.88
N ARG A 125 3.26 3.75 -17.73
CA ARG A 125 4.06 4.28 -18.84
C ARG A 125 3.62 3.66 -20.16
N PRO A 126 2.58 4.22 -20.82
CA PRO A 126 1.80 5.40 -20.44
C PRO A 126 0.72 5.06 -19.42
N PRO A 127 0.19 6.07 -18.72
CA PRO A 127 -0.94 5.83 -17.82
C PRO A 127 -2.20 5.49 -18.61
N ALA A 128 -3.15 4.86 -17.95
CA ALA A 128 -4.42 4.52 -18.57
C ALA A 128 -5.27 5.77 -18.83
N ALA A 129 -6.33 5.61 -19.61
CA ALA A 129 -7.21 6.71 -19.96
C ALA A 129 -7.97 7.26 -18.75
N THR A 130 -8.37 6.37 -17.84
CA THR A 130 -9.18 6.70 -16.67
C THR A 130 -8.66 5.95 -15.45
N CYS A 131 -9.03 6.40 -14.25
CA CYS A 131 -8.66 5.70 -13.02
C CYS A 131 -9.27 4.29 -12.98
N ARG A 132 -10.46 4.11 -13.55
CA ARG A 132 -11.08 2.79 -13.62
C ARG A 132 -10.24 1.81 -14.44
N ARG A 133 -9.77 2.26 -15.61
CA ARG A 133 -8.90 1.43 -16.45
C ARG A 133 -7.53 1.22 -15.83
N GLN A 134 -7.04 2.24 -15.13
CA GLN A 134 -5.78 2.14 -14.40
C GLN A 134 -5.88 1.05 -13.32
N GLN A 135 -7.01 0.97 -12.63
CA GLN A 135 -7.23 -0.06 -11.63
C GLN A 135 -7.19 -1.46 -12.24
N ARG A 136 -7.70 -1.63 -13.45
CA ARG A 136 -7.62 -2.93 -14.15
C ARG A 136 -6.17 -3.31 -14.44
N ARG A 137 -5.33 -2.34 -14.78
CA ARG A 137 -3.90 -2.58 -14.99
C ARG A 137 -3.22 -3.00 -13.69
N PHE A 138 -3.55 -2.33 -12.58
CA PHE A 138 -3.04 -2.70 -11.26
C PHE A 138 -3.45 -4.13 -10.90
N ASN A 139 -4.70 -4.48 -11.14
CA ASN A 139 -5.20 -5.82 -10.83
C ASN A 139 -4.46 -6.89 -11.63
N ARG A 140 -4.23 -6.62 -12.92
CA ARG A 140 -3.47 -7.54 -13.78
C ARG A 140 -2.03 -7.67 -13.31
N PHE A 141 -1.41 -6.55 -12.98
CA PHE A 141 -0.04 -6.56 -12.47
C PHE A 141 0.06 -7.38 -11.18
N LEU A 142 -0.89 -7.19 -10.28
CA LEU A 142 -0.93 -7.91 -9.01
C LEU A 142 -1.03 -9.42 -9.23
N ASP A 143 -1.91 -9.84 -10.13
CA ASP A 143 -2.06 -11.26 -10.46
C ASP A 143 -0.78 -11.84 -11.05
N GLU A 144 -0.17 -11.13 -12.00
CA GLU A 144 1.05 -11.60 -12.64
C GLU A 144 2.22 -11.65 -11.65
N PHE A 145 2.36 -10.62 -10.84
CA PHE A 145 3.43 -10.55 -9.85
C PHE A 145 3.31 -11.69 -8.83
N ASN A 146 2.13 -11.88 -8.29
CA ASN A 146 1.89 -12.90 -7.26
C ASN A 146 2.01 -14.32 -7.80
N ASN A 147 1.61 -14.55 -9.05
CA ASN A 147 1.65 -15.88 -9.64
C ASN A 147 3.04 -16.27 -10.14
N LYS A 148 3.84 -15.29 -10.57
CA LYS A 148 5.19 -15.57 -11.09
C LYS A 148 6.29 -15.41 -10.04
N GLY A 149 5.93 -14.89 -8.86
CA GLY A 149 6.86 -14.67 -7.79
C GLY A 149 7.61 -13.36 -7.86
N GLU A 150 8.10 -12.95 -9.03
CA GLU A 150 8.74 -11.65 -9.23
C GLU A 150 9.00 -11.41 -10.72
N PHE A 151 9.28 -10.17 -11.02
CA PHE A 151 9.66 -9.74 -12.38
C PHE A 151 11.14 -9.46 -12.48
#